data_3ab078f927f5cf09ac9264e7e60c37bb
#
_entry.id   3ab078f927f5cf09ac9264e7e60c37bb
#
_cell.length_a   1.000
_cell.length_b   1.000
_cell.length_c   1.000
_cell.angle_alpha   90.00
_cell.angle_beta   90.00
_cell.angle_gamma   90.00
#
_symmetry.space_group_name_H-M   'P 1'
#
loop_
_entity.id
_entity.type
_entity.pdbx_description
1 polymer ?
#
loop_
_entity_poly.entity_id
_entity_poly.type
_entity_poly.pdbx_seq_one_letter_code
_entity_poly.pdbx_strand_id
1 'polypeptide(L)'
;MTKDIEKSFKRLSSLTLVAVAGSLLFATVVGACAFSYAEKQRSKIYVLDQGKSLLLALQTDAILSKDVEIRDHVTRFHELMFTLSPQKQTIQENLDRAFNLADRSAFDYSQDLAEKGYYSRIVSANISQQMMVDSVKIVSSSYPWQVRTYARQYVVRESKVSLYSFVSTCQVIEGRRSDANPHGLLIERFKVISNDLIETRKR
;
A
#
# COMPACT_ATOMS: atom_id res chain seq x y z
N MET A 1 47.53 -59.27 -29.22
CA MET A 1 47.16 -59.21 -27.76
C MET A 1 47.39 -57.82 -27.15
N THR A 2 48.53 -57.15 -27.33
CA THR A 2 48.79 -55.80 -26.78
C THR A 2 47.94 -54.69 -27.42
N LYS A 3 47.66 -54.73 -28.74
CA LYS A 3 46.85 -53.73 -29.46
C LYS A 3 45.36 -53.74 -29.05
N ASP A 4 44.84 -54.88 -28.62
CA ASP A 4 43.44 -54.98 -28.18
C ASP A 4 43.25 -54.42 -26.78
N ILE A 5 44.26 -54.61 -25.92
CA ILE A 5 44.27 -54.01 -24.57
C ILE A 5 44.34 -52.47 -24.63
N GLU A 6 45.18 -51.92 -25.50
CA GLU A 6 45.25 -50.46 -25.71
C GLU A 6 43.95 -49.87 -26.23
N LYS A 7 43.26 -50.53 -27.19
CA LYS A 7 41.97 -50.11 -27.68
C LYS A 7 40.89 -50.14 -26.60
N SER A 8 40.87 -51.19 -25.80
CA SER A 8 39.94 -51.31 -24.69
C SER A 8 40.18 -50.23 -23.63
N PHE A 9 41.44 -49.95 -23.31
CA PHE A 9 41.83 -48.89 -22.36
C PHE A 9 41.42 -47.48 -22.84
N LYS A 10 41.67 -47.17 -24.13
CA LYS A 10 41.23 -45.89 -24.72
C LYS A 10 39.71 -45.75 -24.74
N ARG A 11 38.96 -46.80 -25.00
CA ARG A 11 37.49 -46.76 -24.93
C ARG A 11 37.00 -46.58 -23.49
N LEU A 12 37.60 -47.25 -22.52
CA LEU A 12 37.26 -47.12 -21.12
C LEU A 12 37.58 -45.68 -20.63
N SER A 13 38.75 -45.16 -20.97
CA SER A 13 39.14 -43.79 -20.62
C SER A 13 38.22 -42.71 -21.24
N SER A 14 37.80 -42.92 -22.51
CA SER A 14 36.87 -42.00 -23.13
C SER A 14 35.46 -42.06 -22.51
N LEU A 15 34.98 -43.25 -22.13
CA LEU A 15 33.71 -43.43 -21.43
C LEU A 15 33.73 -42.79 -20.04
N THR A 16 34.81 -42.96 -19.26
CA THR A 16 34.95 -42.31 -17.96
C THR A 16 35.01 -40.80 -18.08
N LEU A 17 35.69 -40.27 -19.10
CA LEU A 17 35.76 -38.81 -19.35
C LEU A 17 34.40 -38.25 -19.72
N VAL A 18 33.62 -38.94 -20.56
CA VAL A 18 32.24 -38.55 -20.92
C VAL A 18 31.33 -38.63 -19.67
N ALA A 19 31.46 -39.66 -18.85
CA ALA A 19 30.68 -39.79 -17.63
C ALA A 19 30.97 -38.66 -16.62
N VAL A 20 32.26 -38.32 -16.45
CA VAL A 20 32.67 -37.20 -15.57
C VAL A 20 32.18 -35.86 -16.13
N ALA A 21 32.34 -35.63 -17.41
CA ALA A 21 31.81 -34.40 -18.06
C ALA A 21 30.29 -34.30 -17.92
N GLY A 22 29.57 -35.40 -18.13
CA GLY A 22 28.12 -35.47 -17.95
C GLY A 22 27.67 -35.20 -16.52
N SER A 23 28.38 -35.76 -15.52
CA SER A 23 28.07 -35.53 -14.12
C SER A 23 28.32 -34.07 -13.68
N LEU A 24 29.38 -33.46 -14.18
CA LEU A 24 29.68 -32.04 -13.96
C LEU A 24 28.59 -31.14 -14.56
N LEU A 25 28.18 -31.44 -15.79
CA LEU A 25 27.09 -30.68 -16.47
C LEU A 25 25.76 -30.84 -15.71
N PHE A 26 25.44 -32.02 -15.27
CA PHE A 26 24.24 -32.27 -14.46
C PHE A 26 24.30 -31.51 -13.11
N ALA A 27 25.45 -31.54 -12.41
CA ALA A 27 25.61 -30.82 -11.15
C ALA A 27 25.47 -29.29 -11.32
N THR A 28 25.98 -28.73 -12.42
CA THR A 28 25.82 -27.29 -12.70
C THR A 28 24.38 -26.91 -13.00
N VAL A 29 23.64 -27.74 -13.75
CA VAL A 29 22.22 -27.49 -14.03
C VAL A 29 21.38 -27.58 -12.76
N VAL A 30 21.60 -28.62 -11.95
CA VAL A 30 20.90 -28.77 -10.66
C VAL A 30 21.23 -27.61 -9.72
N GLY A 31 22.49 -27.19 -9.64
CA GLY A 31 22.91 -26.04 -8.86
C GLY A 31 22.24 -24.73 -9.30
N ALA A 32 22.17 -24.47 -10.60
CA ALA A 32 21.50 -23.30 -11.15
C ALA A 32 19.98 -23.32 -10.89
N CYS A 33 19.34 -24.49 -11.05
CA CYS A 33 17.91 -24.64 -10.71
C CYS A 33 17.65 -24.44 -9.21
N ALA A 34 18.48 -25.00 -8.34
CA ALA A 34 18.36 -24.85 -6.91
C ALA A 34 18.57 -23.39 -6.47
N PHE A 35 19.54 -22.71 -7.05
CA PHE A 35 19.79 -21.29 -6.81
C PHE A 35 18.60 -20.42 -7.24
N SER A 36 18.10 -20.64 -8.45
CA SER A 36 16.92 -19.93 -8.95
C SER A 36 15.66 -20.21 -8.11
N TYR A 37 15.51 -21.43 -7.61
CA TYR A 37 14.42 -21.78 -6.71
C TYR A 37 14.57 -21.10 -5.35
N ALA A 38 15.78 -21.07 -4.78
CA ALA A 38 16.08 -20.41 -3.52
C ALA A 38 15.86 -18.88 -3.62
N GLU A 39 16.21 -18.26 -4.74
CA GLU A 39 15.98 -16.84 -5.00
C GLU A 39 14.49 -16.52 -5.06
N LYS A 40 13.69 -17.35 -5.74
CA LYS A 40 12.22 -17.22 -5.75
C LYS A 40 11.58 -17.42 -4.36
N GLN A 41 12.17 -18.20 -3.48
CA GLN A 41 11.67 -18.41 -2.12
C GLN A 41 12.06 -17.25 -1.17
N ARG A 42 13.21 -16.62 -1.36
CA ARG A 42 13.65 -15.44 -0.59
C ARG A 42 12.75 -14.22 -0.80
N SER A 43 12.07 -14.14 -1.93
CA SER A 43 11.14 -13.03 -2.23
C SER A 43 9.78 -13.13 -1.53
N LYS A 44 9.52 -14.24 -0.82
CA LYS A 44 8.27 -14.43 -0.07
C LYS A 44 8.47 -14.08 1.40
N ILE A 45 8.12 -12.85 1.77
CA ILE A 45 8.10 -12.44 3.17
C ILE A 45 6.71 -12.73 3.73
N TYR A 46 6.64 -13.62 4.72
CA TYR A 46 5.40 -13.89 5.46
C TYR A 46 5.35 -12.95 6.67
N VAL A 47 4.42 -12.02 6.67
CA VAL A 47 4.11 -11.20 7.84
C VAL A 47 2.94 -11.84 8.57
N LEU A 48 3.20 -12.39 9.74
CA LEU A 48 2.18 -12.86 10.68
C LEU A 48 1.71 -11.66 11.51
N ASP A 49 0.54 -11.10 11.18
CA ASP A 49 -0.13 -10.14 12.04
C ASP A 49 -1.17 -10.89 12.87
N GLN A 50 -1.01 -10.86 14.17
CA GLN A 50 -1.86 -11.36 15.27
C GLN A 50 -3.25 -11.90 14.85
N GLY A 51 -3.28 -13.05 14.15
CA GLY A 51 -4.52 -13.82 13.92
C GLY A 51 -5.45 -13.33 12.81
N LYS A 52 -5.10 -12.33 12.04
CA LYS A 52 -5.89 -11.88 10.89
C LYS A 52 -5.05 -11.86 9.61
N SER A 53 -5.36 -12.81 8.75
CA SER A 53 -4.95 -12.95 7.34
C SER A 53 -3.46 -12.94 7.04
N LEU A 54 -3.01 -14.08 6.51
CA LEU A 54 -1.73 -14.27 5.84
C LEU A 54 -1.66 -13.35 4.62
N LEU A 55 -1.12 -12.15 4.79
CA LEU A 55 -0.79 -11.28 3.65
C LEU A 55 0.46 -11.84 2.99
N LEU A 56 0.24 -12.65 1.94
CA LEU A 56 1.29 -13.11 1.06
C LEU A 56 1.81 -11.89 0.29
N ALA A 57 2.85 -11.25 0.78
CA ALA A 57 3.59 -10.26 0.00
C ALA A 57 4.34 -11.00 -1.11
N LEU A 58 3.64 -11.26 -2.21
CA LEU A 58 4.28 -11.66 -3.46
C LEU A 58 5.01 -10.42 -3.96
N GLN A 59 6.34 -10.46 -4.00
CA GLN A 59 7.12 -9.55 -4.84
C GLN A 59 6.87 -9.90 -6.30
N THR A 60 5.67 -9.62 -6.75
CA THR A 60 5.34 -9.63 -8.15
C THR A 60 5.28 -8.16 -8.55
N ASP A 61 6.27 -7.72 -9.31
CA ASP A 61 6.43 -6.38 -9.85
C ASP A 61 6.38 -5.25 -8.81
N ALA A 62 7.54 -4.68 -8.51
CA ALA A 62 7.71 -3.55 -7.58
C ALA A 62 6.75 -2.37 -7.88
N ILE A 63 6.29 -2.25 -9.12
CA ILE A 63 5.33 -1.24 -9.58
C ILE A 63 3.91 -1.54 -9.07
N LEU A 64 3.43 -2.78 -9.17
CA LEU A 64 2.10 -3.17 -8.67
C LEU A 64 2.02 -3.08 -7.14
N SER A 65 3.11 -3.43 -6.44
CA SER A 65 3.24 -3.28 -4.99
C SER A 65 3.14 -1.80 -4.60
N LYS A 66 3.81 -0.89 -5.33
CA LYS A 66 3.83 0.54 -5.04
C LYS A 66 2.45 1.18 -5.24
N ASP A 67 1.76 0.82 -6.30
CA ASP A 67 0.39 1.32 -6.56
C ASP A 67 -0.59 0.91 -5.44
N VAL A 68 -0.45 -0.29 -4.91
CA VAL A 68 -1.26 -0.78 -3.78
C VAL A 68 -0.91 -0.01 -2.50
N GLU A 69 0.38 0.20 -2.21
CA GLU A 69 0.84 0.99 -1.07
C GLU A 69 0.31 2.43 -1.15
N ILE A 70 0.35 3.06 -2.33
CA ILE A 70 -0.17 4.41 -2.54
C ILE A 70 -1.68 4.47 -2.26
N ARG A 71 -2.46 3.51 -2.81
CA ARG A 71 -3.91 3.49 -2.59
C ARG A 71 -4.26 3.29 -1.13
N ASP A 72 -3.61 2.38 -0.44
CA ASP A 72 -3.83 2.14 0.99
C ASP A 72 -3.46 3.37 1.83
N HIS A 73 -2.30 3.96 1.58
CA HIS A 73 -1.83 5.16 2.26
C HIS A 73 -2.82 6.33 2.13
N VAL A 74 -3.29 6.58 0.91
CA VAL A 74 -4.25 7.65 0.63
C VAL A 74 -5.62 7.34 1.25
N THR A 75 -6.07 6.10 1.19
CA THR A 75 -7.32 5.67 1.84
C THR A 75 -7.25 5.90 3.34
N ARG A 76 -6.20 5.40 4.00
CA ARG A 76 -5.99 5.56 5.44
C ARG A 76 -5.94 7.03 5.87
N PHE A 77 -5.27 7.88 5.09
CA PHE A 77 -5.24 9.33 5.36
C PHE A 77 -6.65 9.92 5.33
N HIS A 78 -7.48 9.62 4.31
CA HIS A 78 -8.83 10.15 4.20
C HIS A 78 -9.73 9.65 5.33
N GLU A 79 -9.63 8.38 5.69
CA GLU A 79 -10.38 7.80 6.81
C GLU A 79 -10.01 8.49 8.14
N LEU A 80 -8.73 8.70 8.43
CA LEU A 80 -8.29 9.38 9.64
C LEU A 80 -8.71 10.84 9.68
N MET A 81 -8.60 11.55 8.56
CA MET A 81 -8.86 12.98 8.50
C MET A 81 -10.35 13.33 8.53
N PHE A 82 -11.20 12.45 7.96
CA PHE A 82 -12.62 12.77 7.74
C PHE A 82 -13.60 11.83 8.45
N THR A 83 -13.15 10.79 9.15
CA THR A 83 -14.02 10.04 10.06
C THR A 83 -13.93 10.66 11.44
N LEU A 84 -15.00 11.35 11.83
CA LEU A 84 -15.03 12.19 13.02
C LEU A 84 -16.17 11.76 13.95
N SER A 85 -15.84 11.52 15.19
CA SER A 85 -16.82 11.30 16.28
C SER A 85 -17.08 12.63 17.00
N PRO A 86 -18.21 12.79 17.72
CA PRO A 86 -18.52 14.01 18.46
C PRO A 86 -17.70 14.17 19.76
N GLN A 87 -16.48 13.64 19.78
CA GLN A 87 -15.57 13.70 20.93
C GLN A 87 -14.29 14.43 20.51
N LYS A 88 -14.03 15.56 21.16
CA LYS A 88 -12.89 16.44 20.84
C LYS A 88 -11.55 15.69 20.85
N GLN A 89 -11.34 14.83 21.85
CA GLN A 89 -10.10 14.08 21.99
C GLN A 89 -9.89 13.11 20.81
N THR A 90 -10.91 12.34 20.43
CA THR A 90 -10.84 11.40 19.30
C THR A 90 -10.60 12.13 17.97
N ILE A 91 -11.22 13.30 17.78
CA ILE A 91 -10.95 14.15 16.60
C ILE A 91 -9.47 14.50 16.56
N GLN A 92 -8.91 14.99 17.67
CA GLN A 92 -7.51 15.40 17.74
C GLN A 92 -6.56 14.22 17.47
N GLU A 93 -6.78 13.08 18.12
CA GLU A 93 -5.97 11.86 17.93
C GLU A 93 -5.98 11.38 16.46
N ASN A 94 -7.14 11.41 15.80
CA ASN A 94 -7.25 11.04 14.40
C ASN A 94 -6.54 12.05 13.47
N LEU A 95 -6.67 13.34 13.73
CA LEU A 95 -5.97 14.38 12.98
C LEU A 95 -4.45 14.27 13.13
N ASP A 96 -3.95 14.07 14.36
CA ASP A 96 -2.52 13.90 14.63
C ASP A 96 -1.96 12.68 13.87
N ARG A 97 -2.72 11.59 13.81
CA ARG A 97 -2.36 10.40 13.02
C ARG A 97 -2.39 10.67 11.51
N ALA A 98 -3.36 11.44 11.02
CA ALA A 98 -3.45 11.83 9.62
C ALA A 98 -2.26 12.72 9.21
N PHE A 99 -1.84 13.64 10.06
CA PHE A 99 -0.70 14.54 9.78
C PHE A 99 0.65 13.82 9.71
N ASN A 100 0.80 12.63 10.31
CA ASN A 100 1.97 11.79 10.11
C ASN A 100 2.06 11.20 8.68
N LEU A 101 0.96 11.23 7.92
CA LEU A 101 0.84 10.69 6.58
C LEU A 101 0.91 11.78 5.48
N ALA A 102 0.89 13.06 5.87
CA ALA A 102 0.78 14.18 4.94
C ALA A 102 1.72 15.34 5.30
N ASP A 103 1.90 16.23 4.36
CA ASP A 103 2.64 17.47 4.53
C ASP A 103 1.77 18.58 5.18
N ARG A 104 2.33 19.78 5.20
CA ARG A 104 1.67 20.97 5.75
C ARG A 104 0.34 21.29 5.08
N SER A 105 0.11 20.92 3.82
CA SER A 105 -1.12 21.26 3.10
C SER A 105 -2.38 20.63 3.72
N ALA A 106 -2.27 19.44 4.28
CA ALA A 106 -3.35 18.78 5.03
C ALA A 106 -3.61 19.46 6.37
N PHE A 107 -2.54 19.87 7.05
CA PHE A 107 -2.65 20.66 8.31
C PHE A 107 -3.33 21.99 8.06
N ASP A 108 -2.88 22.75 7.05
CA ASP A 108 -3.46 24.06 6.69
C ASP A 108 -4.95 23.92 6.35
N TYR A 109 -5.34 22.88 5.59
CA TYR A 109 -6.76 22.60 5.33
C TYR A 109 -7.54 22.30 6.61
N SER A 110 -6.97 21.56 7.55
CA SER A 110 -7.59 21.29 8.85
C SER A 110 -7.77 22.58 9.69
N GLN A 111 -6.78 23.47 9.67
CA GLN A 111 -6.85 24.76 10.33
C GLN A 111 -7.97 25.65 9.75
N ASP A 112 -8.09 25.71 8.42
CA ASP A 112 -9.19 26.42 7.75
C ASP A 112 -10.57 25.90 8.20
N LEU A 113 -10.71 24.58 8.37
CA LEU A 113 -11.93 23.98 8.90
C LEU A 113 -12.17 24.35 10.39
N ALA A 114 -11.11 24.38 11.17
CA ALA A 114 -11.18 24.73 12.60
C ALA A 114 -11.61 26.21 12.76
N GLU A 115 -11.02 27.13 12.00
CA GLU A 115 -11.38 28.56 12.00
C GLU A 115 -12.84 28.80 11.59
N LYS A 116 -13.36 27.99 10.65
CA LYS A 116 -14.79 27.99 10.26
C LYS A 116 -15.71 27.33 11.30
N GLY A 117 -15.17 26.90 12.45
CA GLY A 117 -15.92 26.27 13.53
C GLY A 117 -16.45 24.86 13.19
N TYR A 118 -15.84 24.19 12.21
CA TYR A 118 -16.30 22.90 11.73
C TYR A 118 -16.30 21.83 12.83
N TYR A 119 -15.17 21.62 13.50
CA TYR A 119 -15.04 20.64 14.57
C TYR A 119 -15.88 20.96 15.79
N SER A 120 -16.00 22.24 16.13
CA SER A 120 -16.86 22.68 17.24
C SER A 120 -18.33 22.36 16.98
N ARG A 121 -18.80 22.50 15.74
CA ARG A 121 -20.17 22.09 15.35
C ARG A 121 -20.39 20.60 15.41
N ILE A 122 -19.38 19.78 15.04
CA ILE A 122 -19.46 18.31 15.16
C ILE A 122 -19.68 17.91 16.62
N VAL A 123 -18.90 18.47 17.53
CA VAL A 123 -19.02 18.17 18.96
C VAL A 123 -20.32 18.70 19.55
N SER A 124 -20.64 19.97 19.35
CA SER A 124 -21.82 20.63 19.97
C SER A 124 -23.16 20.09 19.46
N ALA A 125 -23.23 19.69 18.21
CA ALA A 125 -24.44 19.14 17.61
C ALA A 125 -24.47 17.59 17.61
N ASN A 126 -23.56 16.93 18.35
CA ASN A 126 -23.45 15.48 18.45
C ASN A 126 -23.49 14.78 17.07
N ILE A 127 -22.69 15.27 16.13
CA ILE A 127 -22.62 14.77 14.76
C ILE A 127 -21.54 13.67 14.68
N SER A 128 -21.88 12.53 14.10
CA SER A 128 -20.90 11.54 13.68
C SER A 128 -20.71 11.63 12.17
N GLN A 129 -19.46 11.59 11.72
CA GLN A 129 -19.10 11.63 10.31
C GLN A 129 -18.26 10.41 9.97
N GLN A 130 -18.58 9.75 8.89
CA GLN A 130 -17.84 8.60 8.37
C GLN A 130 -17.44 8.85 6.93
N MET A 131 -16.16 8.63 6.63
CA MET A 131 -15.62 8.64 5.28
C MET A 131 -15.51 7.21 4.78
N MET A 132 -16.03 6.96 3.58
CA MET A 132 -15.85 5.71 2.85
C MET A 132 -15.19 6.01 1.52
N VAL A 133 -13.95 5.57 1.35
CA VAL A 133 -13.23 5.74 0.09
C VAL A 133 -13.68 4.68 -0.90
N ASP A 134 -14.27 5.11 -2.01
CA ASP A 134 -14.77 4.22 -3.06
C ASP A 134 -13.66 3.86 -4.06
N SER A 135 -12.81 4.83 -4.42
CA SER A 135 -11.68 4.56 -5.30
C SER A 135 -10.57 5.61 -5.18
N VAL A 136 -9.34 5.14 -5.32
CA VAL A 136 -8.13 5.97 -5.40
C VAL A 136 -7.51 5.73 -6.77
N LYS A 137 -7.51 6.76 -7.62
CA LYS A 137 -6.97 6.70 -8.99
C LYS A 137 -5.63 7.42 -9.05
N ILE A 138 -4.59 6.71 -9.44
CA ILE A 138 -3.30 7.30 -9.78
C ILE A 138 -3.45 7.84 -11.20
N VAL A 139 -3.40 9.16 -11.34
CA VAL A 139 -3.65 9.87 -12.61
C VAL A 139 -2.39 9.91 -13.46
N SER A 140 -1.21 9.97 -12.82
CA SER A 140 0.08 9.96 -13.48
C SER A 140 0.97 8.90 -12.84
N SER A 141 1.53 8.03 -13.66
CA SER A 141 2.53 7.04 -13.25
C SER A 141 3.95 7.62 -13.08
N SER A 142 4.16 8.88 -13.44
CA SER A 142 5.43 9.59 -13.20
C SER A 142 5.48 10.16 -11.79
N TYR A 143 6.65 10.10 -11.17
CA TYR A 143 6.94 10.72 -9.87
C TYR A 143 7.03 12.25 -9.98
N PRO A 144 6.42 13.02 -9.05
CA PRO A 144 5.55 12.62 -7.95
C PRO A 144 4.17 12.14 -8.44
N TRP A 145 3.64 11.09 -7.80
CA TRP A 145 2.38 10.47 -8.23
C TRP A 145 1.19 11.39 -7.99
N GLN A 146 0.48 11.72 -9.05
CA GLN A 146 -0.76 12.49 -8.97
C GLN A 146 -1.91 11.55 -8.64
N VAL A 147 -2.64 11.82 -7.57
CA VAL A 147 -3.72 10.95 -7.09
C VAL A 147 -5.02 11.73 -6.99
N ARG A 148 -6.11 11.09 -7.44
CA ARG A 148 -7.48 11.57 -7.25
C ARG A 148 -8.27 10.53 -6.48
N THR A 149 -8.91 10.98 -5.41
CA THR A 149 -9.71 10.13 -4.52
C THR A 149 -11.18 10.46 -4.70
N TYR A 150 -12.00 9.43 -4.82
CA TYR A 150 -13.45 9.49 -4.82
C TYR A 150 -13.97 8.78 -3.58
N ALA A 151 -14.82 9.44 -2.82
CA ALA A 151 -15.32 8.91 -1.55
C ALA A 151 -16.75 9.35 -1.31
N ARG A 152 -17.42 8.67 -0.39
CA ARG A 152 -18.71 9.06 0.16
C ARG A 152 -18.53 9.45 1.62
N GLN A 153 -19.15 10.56 1.99
CA GLN A 153 -19.13 11.06 3.35
C GLN A 153 -20.53 11.00 3.94
N TYR A 154 -20.69 10.20 4.97
CA TYR A 154 -21.94 10.09 5.73
C TYR A 154 -21.88 11.02 6.94
N VAL A 155 -22.84 11.91 7.04
CA VAL A 155 -22.99 12.83 8.18
C VAL A 155 -24.26 12.46 8.95
N VAL A 156 -24.07 11.81 10.08
CA VAL A 156 -25.14 11.28 10.93
C VAL A 156 -25.45 12.27 12.03
N ARG A 157 -26.69 12.73 12.06
CA ARG A 157 -27.26 13.60 13.08
C ARG A 157 -28.38 12.84 13.80
N GLU A 158 -28.86 13.38 14.90
CA GLU A 158 -29.94 12.76 15.66
C GLU A 158 -31.19 12.46 14.81
N SER A 159 -31.60 13.38 13.98
CA SER A 159 -32.86 13.30 13.21
C SER A 159 -32.68 12.93 11.74
N LYS A 160 -31.45 12.92 11.21
CA LYS A 160 -31.20 12.70 9.78
C LYS A 160 -29.78 12.23 9.48
N VAL A 161 -29.67 11.51 8.37
CA VAL A 161 -28.39 11.13 7.77
C VAL A 161 -28.27 11.80 6.42
N SER A 162 -27.16 12.49 6.19
CA SER A 162 -26.85 13.13 4.91
C SER A 162 -25.67 12.42 4.27
N LEU A 163 -25.78 12.15 2.98
CA LEU A 163 -24.74 11.55 2.15
C LEU A 163 -24.17 12.60 1.20
N TYR A 164 -22.85 12.73 1.18
CA TYR A 164 -22.13 13.62 0.31
C TYR A 164 -21.21 12.84 -0.64
N SER A 165 -21.07 13.35 -1.86
CA SER A 165 -20.00 12.96 -2.78
C SER A 165 -18.76 13.79 -2.47
N PHE A 166 -17.65 13.12 -2.22
CA PHE A 166 -16.39 13.77 -1.88
C PHE A 166 -15.33 13.43 -2.93
N VAL A 167 -14.67 14.47 -3.45
CA VAL A 167 -13.57 14.32 -4.40
C VAL A 167 -12.38 15.14 -3.92
N SER A 168 -11.21 14.53 -3.84
CA SER A 168 -9.98 15.22 -3.52
C SER A 168 -8.86 14.89 -4.50
N THR A 169 -7.82 15.71 -4.50
CA THR A 169 -6.57 15.47 -5.22
C THR A 169 -5.38 15.72 -4.31
N CYS A 170 -4.31 14.99 -4.56
CA CYS A 170 -3.04 15.18 -3.88
C CYS A 170 -1.89 14.69 -4.77
N GLN A 171 -0.67 14.99 -4.35
CA GLN A 171 0.54 14.33 -4.82
C GLN A 171 1.02 13.37 -3.74
N VAL A 172 1.58 12.24 -4.14
CA VAL A 172 2.23 11.31 -3.23
C VAL A 172 3.71 11.27 -3.56
N ILE A 173 4.54 11.42 -2.55
CA ILE A 173 5.99 11.34 -2.64
C ILE A 173 6.53 10.26 -1.69
N GLU A 174 7.78 9.86 -1.91
CA GLU A 174 8.49 9.00 -0.98
C GLU A 174 8.98 9.81 0.22
N GLY A 175 8.75 9.26 1.40
CA GLY A 175 9.19 9.80 2.68
C GLY A 175 9.93 8.75 3.50
N ARG A 176 10.12 9.04 4.79
CA ARG A 176 10.76 8.09 5.72
C ARG A 176 9.71 7.15 6.30
N ARG A 177 10.03 5.85 6.33
CA ARG A 177 9.22 4.85 7.05
C ARG A 177 9.38 5.02 8.56
N SER A 178 8.27 4.90 9.29
CA SER A 178 8.22 4.91 10.76
C SER A 178 7.00 4.11 11.22
N ASP A 179 6.88 3.85 12.52
CA ASP A 179 5.71 3.18 13.09
C ASP A 179 4.41 3.96 12.82
N ALA A 180 4.48 5.29 12.79
CA ALA A 180 3.35 6.16 12.44
C ALA A 180 3.07 6.23 10.92
N ASN A 181 4.08 5.93 10.08
CA ASN A 181 4.00 5.95 8.62
C ASN A 181 4.71 4.71 8.02
N PRO A 182 4.07 3.52 8.07
CA PRO A 182 4.69 2.26 7.66
C PRO A 182 5.06 2.20 6.18
N HIS A 183 4.25 2.83 5.31
CA HIS A 183 4.51 2.85 3.87
C HIS A 183 5.67 3.77 3.48
N GLY A 184 6.03 4.74 4.34
CA GLY A 184 7.05 5.73 4.01
C GLY A 184 6.66 6.57 2.80
N LEU A 185 5.38 6.92 2.70
CA LEU A 185 4.82 7.80 1.69
C LEU A 185 4.35 9.08 2.37
N LEU A 186 4.34 10.19 1.64
CA LEU A 186 3.84 11.47 2.13
C LEU A 186 2.87 12.08 1.12
N ILE A 187 1.72 12.50 1.62
CA ILE A 187 0.73 13.22 0.83
C ILE A 187 1.10 14.69 0.81
N GLU A 188 1.26 15.26 -0.37
CA GLU A 188 1.53 16.68 -0.58
C GLU A 188 0.43 17.35 -1.39
N ARG A 189 0.32 18.66 -1.26
CA ARG A 189 -0.61 19.51 -2.03
C ARG A 189 -2.04 18.99 -1.98
N PHE A 190 -2.46 18.56 -0.81
CA PHE A 190 -3.81 18.07 -0.59
C PHE A 190 -4.84 19.17 -0.88
N LYS A 191 -5.86 18.85 -1.68
CA LYS A 191 -6.99 19.73 -2.00
C LYS A 191 -8.28 18.95 -2.09
N VAL A 192 -9.33 19.44 -1.45
CA VAL A 192 -10.70 18.99 -1.69
C VAL A 192 -11.25 19.75 -2.91
N ILE A 193 -11.72 19.01 -3.90
CA ILE A 193 -12.25 19.53 -5.16
C ILE A 193 -13.75 19.77 -5.04
N SER A 194 -14.47 18.80 -4.48
CA SER A 194 -15.90 18.92 -4.23
C SER A 194 -16.32 18.12 -3.00
N ASN A 195 -17.39 18.56 -2.37
CA ASN A 195 -18.09 17.88 -1.28
C ASN A 195 -19.57 18.23 -1.38
N ASP A 196 -20.27 17.55 -2.29
CA ASP A 196 -21.61 17.90 -2.72
C ASP A 196 -22.64 16.98 -2.07
N LEU A 197 -23.74 17.53 -1.58
CA LEU A 197 -24.83 16.77 -0.99
C LEU A 197 -25.53 15.94 -2.09
N ILE A 198 -25.55 14.62 -1.91
CA ILE A 198 -26.28 13.70 -2.79
C ILE A 198 -27.70 13.51 -2.26
N GLU A 199 -27.84 13.20 -0.98
CA GLU A 199 -29.12 12.78 -0.41
C GLU A 199 -29.18 13.10 1.10
N THR A 200 -30.39 13.32 1.58
CA THR A 200 -30.68 13.39 3.03
C THR A 200 -31.89 12.54 3.34
N ARG A 201 -31.73 11.61 4.28
CA ARG A 201 -32.81 10.73 4.78
C ARG A 201 -33.10 11.08 6.23
N LYS A 202 -34.38 11.06 6.59
CA LYS A 202 -34.78 11.07 8.00
C LYS A 202 -34.39 9.73 8.63
N ARG A 203 -34.00 9.76 9.87
CA ARG A 203 -33.63 8.56 10.66
C ARG A 203 -34.86 7.98 11.31
#